data_b3c44fb353e6f1692708cca4116bd6a4
#
_entry.id   b3c44fb353e6f1692708cca4116bd6a4
#
_cell.length_a   1.000
_cell.length_b   1.000
_cell.length_c   1.000
_cell.angle_alpha   90.00
_cell.angle_beta   90.00
_cell.angle_gamma   90.00
#
_symmetry.space_group_name_H-M   'P 1'
#
loop_
_entity.id
_entity.type
_entity.pdbx_description
1 polymer ?
#
loop_
_entity_poly.entity_id
_entity_poly.type
_entity_poly.pdbx_seq_one_letter_code
_entity_poly.pdbx_strand_id
1 'polypeptide(L)'
;MKKIILSLMAAMVLFTSCDLLNNDPYDSFTKNNFFTSETNVEMYTNYFYAEWSGYGNNGSYGTFYFPTLNDNQAVTGITPWDFTTISATDGTWDASYEEVRRANILLENLDGVDMSAASMAYYKSLGHLYRAWQHFCVVRKFGDCYWVDHSLTTEDTDILYGPRQNRNTVMDNILVDLNYAVDNMGEKNIDSRTAYNVYVAQAIKAQICLFEGTYARYHQGNDERAEKYLQEAKTAAEAIINSGKFELTPGAEGYRANYNS
;
A
#
# COMPACT_ATOMS: atom_id res chain seq x y z
N MET A 1 34.58 38.79 -43.82
CA MET A 1 34.87 38.68 -42.38
C MET A 1 33.69 39.09 -41.49
N LYS A 2 33.11 40.30 -41.59
CA LYS A 2 31.97 40.75 -40.73
C LYS A 2 30.72 39.82 -40.82
N LYS A 3 30.38 39.27 -41.99
CA LYS A 3 29.21 38.37 -42.14
C LYS A 3 29.44 36.98 -41.53
N ILE A 4 30.68 36.49 -41.49
CA ILE A 4 31.04 35.21 -40.88
C ILE A 4 31.04 35.33 -39.34
N ILE A 5 31.47 36.45 -38.80
CA ILE A 5 31.43 36.73 -37.35
C ILE A 5 30.00 36.85 -36.86
N LEU A 6 29.11 37.48 -37.67
CA LEU A 6 27.69 37.63 -37.32
C LEU A 6 26.96 36.27 -37.31
N SER A 7 27.31 35.36 -38.26
CA SER A 7 26.71 34.04 -38.36
C SER A 7 27.23 33.12 -37.24
N LEU A 8 28.51 33.28 -36.80
CA LEU A 8 29.03 32.53 -35.64
C LEU A 8 28.40 33.01 -34.30
N MET A 9 28.19 34.33 -34.15
CA MET A 9 27.47 34.84 -32.96
C MET A 9 26.03 34.37 -32.92
N ALA A 10 25.30 34.32 -34.04
CA ALA A 10 23.93 33.80 -34.10
C ALA A 10 23.88 32.29 -33.79
N ALA A 11 24.88 31.52 -34.20
CA ALA A 11 24.97 30.10 -33.87
C ALA A 11 25.26 29.86 -32.38
N MET A 12 26.09 30.67 -31.73
CA MET A 12 26.36 30.53 -30.30
C MET A 12 25.15 30.81 -29.41
N VAL A 13 24.23 31.69 -29.81
CA VAL A 13 23.01 31.99 -29.06
C VAL A 13 21.98 30.81 -29.10
N LEU A 14 22.07 29.95 -30.11
CA LEU A 14 21.19 28.80 -30.25
C LEU A 14 21.57 27.62 -29.32
N PHE A 15 22.80 27.60 -28.80
CA PHE A 15 23.26 26.52 -27.91
C PHE A 15 23.05 26.80 -26.41
N THR A 16 22.66 28.01 -26.00
CA THR A 16 22.42 28.36 -24.60
C THR A 16 20.97 28.22 -24.17
N SER A 17 20.07 27.75 -25.06
CA SER A 17 18.62 27.71 -24.81
C SER A 17 18.13 26.47 -24.05
N CYS A 18 18.95 25.43 -23.86
CA CYS A 18 18.48 24.19 -23.26
C CYS A 18 18.36 24.22 -21.72
N ASP A 19 19.11 25.09 -21.05
CA ASP A 19 19.03 25.17 -19.58
C ASP A 19 17.85 26.01 -19.03
N LEU A 20 17.30 26.89 -19.88
CA LEU A 20 16.17 27.76 -19.49
C LEU A 20 14.82 27.01 -19.43
N LEU A 21 14.75 25.80 -19.96
CA LEU A 21 13.52 24.97 -19.99
C LEU A 21 13.44 23.96 -18.86
N ASN A 22 14.52 23.79 -18.10
CA ASN A 22 14.60 22.87 -16.94
C ASN A 22 14.40 23.59 -15.59
N ASN A 23 13.66 24.67 -15.54
CA ASN A 23 13.28 25.26 -14.27
C ASN A 23 12.15 24.45 -13.65
N ASP A 24 12.45 23.72 -12.59
CA ASP A 24 11.43 23.22 -11.69
C ASP A 24 10.57 24.42 -11.23
N PRO A 25 9.25 24.35 -11.34
CA PRO A 25 8.38 25.44 -10.90
C PRO A 25 8.60 25.68 -9.40
N TYR A 26 8.95 26.91 -9.02
CA TYR A 26 9.18 27.29 -7.62
C TYR A 26 7.90 27.27 -6.75
N ASP A 27 6.74 27.26 -7.38
CA ASP A 27 5.41 27.31 -6.78
C ASP A 27 4.70 25.97 -6.73
N SER A 28 5.31 24.88 -7.22
CA SER A 28 4.76 23.53 -7.15
C SER A 28 5.81 22.53 -6.66
N PHE A 29 5.33 21.57 -5.88
CA PHE A 29 6.17 20.45 -5.43
C PHE A 29 6.39 19.48 -6.57
N THR A 30 7.66 19.28 -6.95
CA THR A 30 8.11 18.22 -7.85
C THR A 30 8.72 17.08 -7.04
N LYS A 31 8.90 15.91 -7.64
CA LYS A 31 9.60 14.81 -6.97
C LYS A 31 10.96 15.24 -6.43
N ASN A 32 11.69 16.07 -7.17
CA ASN A 32 13.06 16.48 -6.85
C ASN A 32 13.15 17.48 -5.69
N ASN A 33 12.11 18.27 -5.44
CA ASN A 33 12.13 19.31 -4.40
C ASN A 33 11.28 18.98 -3.17
N PHE A 34 10.46 17.92 -3.22
CA PHE A 34 9.59 17.56 -2.11
C PHE A 34 10.29 16.66 -1.08
N PHE A 35 10.97 15.58 -1.53
CA PHE A 35 11.60 14.61 -0.63
C PHE A 35 12.97 15.09 -0.13
N THR A 36 13.00 16.20 0.61
CA THR A 36 14.23 16.85 1.09
C THR A 36 14.41 16.77 2.61
N SER A 37 13.37 16.39 3.35
CA SER A 37 13.40 16.31 4.81
C SER A 37 12.46 15.24 5.33
N GLU A 38 12.73 14.74 6.54
CA GLU A 38 11.84 13.79 7.24
C GLU A 38 10.42 14.33 7.39
N THR A 39 10.25 15.63 7.68
CA THR A 39 8.93 16.27 7.79
C THR A 39 8.12 16.16 6.49
N ASN A 40 8.76 16.34 5.34
CA ASN A 40 8.09 16.21 4.05
C ASN A 40 7.68 14.75 3.77
N VAL A 41 8.55 13.80 4.14
CA VAL A 41 8.22 12.37 4.06
C VAL A 41 7.04 12.03 4.96
N GLU A 42 7.01 12.55 6.19
CA GLU A 42 5.88 12.38 7.11
C GLU A 42 4.58 12.95 6.52
N MET A 43 4.62 14.17 5.99
CA MET A 43 3.47 14.78 5.32
C MET A 43 2.95 13.93 4.17
N TYR A 44 3.84 13.37 3.35
CA TYR A 44 3.47 12.47 2.26
C TYR A 44 2.80 11.20 2.76
N THR A 45 3.40 10.56 3.77
CA THR A 45 2.92 9.28 4.31
C THR A 45 1.65 9.41 5.14
N ASN A 46 1.32 10.61 5.65
CA ASN A 46 0.05 10.87 6.33
C ASN A 46 -1.17 10.58 5.43
N TYR A 47 -1.01 10.66 4.12
CA TYR A 47 -2.06 10.27 3.17
C TYR A 47 -2.43 8.78 3.29
N PHE A 48 -1.49 7.90 3.66
CA PHE A 48 -1.74 6.47 3.78
C PHE A 48 -2.76 6.11 4.87
N TYR A 49 -2.99 7.01 5.82
CA TYR A 49 -4.03 6.82 6.85
C TYR A 49 -5.45 6.97 6.29
N ALA A 50 -5.63 7.63 5.14
CA ALA A 50 -6.92 7.80 4.50
C ALA A 50 -7.53 6.48 3.97
N GLU A 51 -6.70 5.44 3.81
CA GLU A 51 -7.15 4.09 3.45
C GLU A 51 -8.15 3.52 4.46
N TRP A 52 -8.00 3.88 5.74
CA TRP A 52 -8.85 3.38 6.82
C TRP A 52 -9.96 4.37 7.11
N SER A 53 -11.15 4.08 6.61
CA SER A 53 -12.31 4.98 6.74
C SER A 53 -12.86 5.10 8.18
N GLY A 54 -12.22 4.43 9.15
CA GLY A 54 -12.63 4.48 10.56
C GLY A 54 -14.04 3.93 10.80
N TYR A 55 -14.68 4.41 11.87
CA TYR A 55 -16.09 4.13 12.14
C TYR A 55 -16.95 4.98 11.20
N GLY A 56 -17.83 4.35 10.45
CA GLY A 56 -18.81 5.05 9.64
C GLY A 56 -19.77 5.89 10.50
N ASN A 57 -20.24 6.99 9.95
CA ASN A 57 -21.27 7.84 10.56
C ASN A 57 -22.44 8.03 9.57
N ASN A 58 -23.62 8.35 10.07
CA ASN A 58 -24.82 8.79 9.34
C ASN A 58 -24.84 8.44 7.83
N GLY A 59 -24.85 7.14 7.51
CA GLY A 59 -24.97 6.65 6.13
C GLY A 59 -23.67 6.40 5.40
N SER A 60 -22.50 6.69 5.99
CA SER A 60 -21.24 6.21 5.46
C SER A 60 -20.87 4.85 6.06
N TYR A 61 -20.24 4.03 5.21
CA TYR A 61 -19.79 2.71 5.58
C TYR A 61 -18.33 2.81 6.04
N GLY A 62 -18.12 2.72 7.36
CA GLY A 62 -16.77 2.68 7.92
C GLY A 62 -16.16 1.30 7.88
N THR A 63 -14.96 1.19 8.44
CA THR A 63 -14.21 -0.08 8.55
C THR A 63 -15.02 -1.18 9.26
N PHE A 64 -15.93 -0.82 10.13
CA PHE A 64 -16.79 -1.73 10.89
C PHE A 64 -18.16 -1.96 10.27
N TYR A 65 -18.41 -1.46 9.07
CA TYR A 65 -19.61 -1.86 8.34
C TYR A 65 -19.43 -3.28 7.83
N PHE A 66 -20.25 -4.17 8.36
CA PHE A 66 -20.35 -5.54 7.89
C PHE A 66 -21.56 -5.63 6.97
N PRO A 67 -21.39 -5.59 5.64
CA PRO A 67 -22.46 -5.94 4.75
C PRO A 67 -22.88 -7.39 5.03
N THR A 68 -24.05 -7.71 4.69
CA THR A 68 -24.84 -8.93 4.88
C THR A 68 -24.20 -10.27 4.52
N LEU A 69 -22.88 -10.34 4.44
CA LEU A 69 -22.12 -11.52 4.01
C LEU A 69 -21.48 -12.30 5.17
N ASN A 70 -21.94 -12.07 6.39
CA ASN A 70 -21.45 -12.81 7.54
C ASN A 70 -22.62 -13.34 8.37
N ASP A 71 -22.35 -14.40 9.14
CA ASP A 71 -23.35 -15.07 9.97
C ASP A 71 -23.82 -14.23 11.18
N ASN A 72 -23.15 -13.11 11.46
CA ASN A 72 -23.45 -12.28 12.63
C ASN A 72 -24.42 -11.14 12.32
N GLN A 73 -24.65 -10.83 11.06
CA GLN A 73 -25.55 -9.75 10.64
C GLN A 73 -26.42 -10.20 9.47
N ALA A 74 -27.71 -10.05 9.64
CA ALA A 74 -28.68 -10.24 8.57
C ALA A 74 -29.46 -8.94 8.36
N VAL A 75 -29.69 -8.57 7.12
CA VAL A 75 -30.62 -7.49 6.76
C VAL A 75 -31.94 -8.08 6.26
N THR A 76 -33.03 -7.33 6.51
CA THR A 76 -34.31 -7.63 5.90
C THR A 76 -34.30 -7.21 4.44
N GLY A 77 -34.55 -8.10 3.51
CA GLY A 77 -34.58 -7.81 2.09
C GLY A 77 -33.24 -8.09 1.40
N ILE A 78 -32.68 -9.24 1.66
CA ILE A 78 -31.45 -9.73 1.02
C ILE A 78 -31.69 -9.89 -0.47
N THR A 79 -30.86 -9.25 -1.28
CA THR A 79 -30.46 -9.76 -2.58
C THR A 79 -29.18 -10.56 -2.35
N PRO A 80 -29.27 -11.87 -2.08
CA PRO A 80 -28.08 -12.66 -1.85
C PRO A 80 -27.28 -12.72 -3.15
N TRP A 81 -25.98 -12.48 -3.06
CA TRP A 81 -25.05 -12.76 -4.14
C TRP A 81 -25.03 -11.76 -5.31
N ASP A 82 -25.51 -10.55 -5.14
CA ASP A 82 -25.34 -9.44 -6.11
C ASP A 82 -23.86 -9.10 -6.40
N PHE A 83 -22.97 -9.60 -5.57
CA PHE A 83 -21.52 -9.39 -5.65
C PHE A 83 -20.78 -10.47 -6.45
N THR A 84 -21.46 -11.41 -7.06
CA THR A 84 -20.84 -12.51 -7.80
C THR A 84 -20.24 -12.08 -9.13
N THR A 85 -20.54 -10.88 -9.60
CA THR A 85 -19.98 -10.32 -10.84
C THR A 85 -19.29 -9.00 -10.57
N ILE A 86 -18.04 -8.91 -11.00
CA ILE A 86 -17.28 -7.65 -10.94
C ILE A 86 -17.64 -6.84 -12.18
N SER A 87 -18.10 -5.60 -11.97
CA SER A 87 -18.39 -4.69 -13.07
C SER A 87 -17.10 -4.37 -13.87
N ALA A 88 -17.22 -4.27 -15.19
CA ALA A 88 -16.13 -3.80 -16.05
C ALA A 88 -15.72 -2.33 -15.74
N THR A 89 -16.59 -1.59 -15.06
CA THR A 89 -16.37 -0.20 -14.64
C THR A 89 -16.06 -0.10 -13.14
N ASP A 90 -15.63 -1.20 -12.49
CA ASP A 90 -15.27 -1.18 -11.09
C ASP A 90 -13.99 -0.36 -10.86
N GLY A 91 -14.12 0.73 -10.13
CA GLY A 91 -13.03 1.69 -9.88
C GLY A 91 -11.94 1.20 -8.93
N THR A 92 -12.07 0.01 -8.32
CA THR A 92 -11.05 -0.51 -7.39
C THR A 92 -9.72 -0.74 -8.10
N TRP A 93 -9.75 -1.14 -9.37
CA TRP A 93 -8.54 -1.35 -10.16
C TRP A 93 -7.70 -0.07 -10.25
N ASP A 94 -8.30 0.99 -10.76
CA ASP A 94 -7.62 2.26 -10.98
C ASP A 94 -7.18 2.89 -9.66
N ALA A 95 -8.08 2.92 -8.66
CA ALA A 95 -7.79 3.48 -7.35
C ALA A 95 -6.62 2.76 -6.66
N SER A 96 -6.60 1.42 -6.67
CA SER A 96 -5.51 0.67 -6.03
C SER A 96 -4.17 0.87 -6.74
N TYR A 97 -4.13 0.93 -8.08
CA TYR A 97 -2.88 1.20 -8.79
C TYR A 97 -2.40 2.65 -8.66
N GLU A 98 -3.29 3.63 -8.49
CA GLU A 98 -2.91 4.98 -8.10
C GLU A 98 -2.16 4.96 -6.76
N GLU A 99 -2.66 4.21 -5.80
CA GLU A 99 -2.04 4.08 -4.48
C GLU A 99 -0.75 3.24 -4.49
N VAL A 100 -0.66 2.20 -5.32
CA VAL A 100 0.61 1.50 -5.60
C VAL A 100 1.66 2.48 -6.13
N ARG A 101 1.27 3.36 -7.06
CA ARG A 101 2.16 4.40 -7.57
C ARG A 101 2.64 5.34 -6.47
N ARG A 102 1.76 5.74 -5.51
CA ARG A 102 2.16 6.55 -4.35
C ARG A 102 3.20 5.85 -3.49
N ALA A 103 3.01 4.57 -3.22
CA ALA A 103 3.99 3.78 -2.46
C ALA A 103 5.34 3.70 -3.18
N ASN A 104 5.33 3.47 -4.49
CA ASN A 104 6.55 3.40 -5.30
C ASN A 104 7.27 4.75 -5.35
N ILE A 105 6.54 5.87 -5.52
CA ILE A 105 7.12 7.22 -5.45
C ILE A 105 7.81 7.45 -4.10
N LEU A 106 7.20 7.03 -2.99
CA LEU A 106 7.86 7.11 -1.69
C LEU A 106 9.16 6.31 -1.69
N LEU A 107 9.10 5.03 -2.02
CA LEU A 107 10.25 4.11 -1.96
C LEU A 107 11.42 4.56 -2.85
N GLU A 108 11.13 5.09 -4.03
CA GLU A 108 12.14 5.59 -4.98
C GLU A 108 12.84 6.87 -4.53
N ASN A 109 12.20 7.67 -3.67
CA ASN A 109 12.69 9.00 -3.30
C ASN A 109 13.17 9.10 -1.84
N LEU A 110 13.17 8.00 -1.08
CA LEU A 110 13.66 8.02 0.30
C LEU A 110 15.19 8.10 0.38
N ASP A 111 15.91 7.50 -0.58
CA ASP A 111 17.37 7.50 -0.58
C ASP A 111 17.89 8.93 -0.79
N GLY A 112 18.69 9.41 0.15
CA GLY A 112 19.24 10.77 0.12
C GLY A 112 18.47 11.79 0.96
N VAL A 113 17.32 11.43 1.54
CA VAL A 113 16.64 12.30 2.51
C VAL A 113 17.41 12.31 3.83
N ASP A 114 17.64 13.51 4.36
CA ASP A 114 18.31 13.67 5.66
C ASP A 114 17.39 13.26 6.81
N MET A 115 17.58 12.05 7.29
CA MET A 115 16.84 11.48 8.43
C MET A 115 17.65 10.40 9.13
N SER A 116 17.22 9.99 10.34
CA SER A 116 17.85 8.90 11.06
C SER A 116 17.68 7.55 10.35
N ALA A 117 18.61 6.61 10.59
CA ALA A 117 18.48 5.24 10.06
C ALA A 117 17.17 4.56 10.52
N ALA A 118 16.71 4.84 11.74
CA ALA A 118 15.45 4.32 12.26
C ALA A 118 14.25 4.92 11.52
N SER A 119 14.24 6.22 11.25
CA SER A 119 13.21 6.88 10.46
C SER A 119 13.18 6.35 9.03
N MET A 120 14.35 6.19 8.42
CA MET A 120 14.49 5.61 7.08
C MET A 120 13.89 4.19 7.01
N ALA A 121 14.23 3.32 7.97
CA ALA A 121 13.69 1.97 8.06
C ALA A 121 12.17 1.99 8.24
N TYR A 122 11.65 2.88 9.08
CA TYR A 122 10.23 3.06 9.30
C TYR A 122 9.49 3.47 8.02
N TYR A 123 9.93 4.51 7.33
CA TYR A 123 9.23 5.01 6.13
C TYR A 123 9.35 4.05 4.95
N LYS A 124 10.47 3.35 4.80
CA LYS A 124 10.58 2.24 3.83
C LYS A 124 9.59 1.14 4.15
N SER A 125 9.50 0.72 5.41
CA SER A 125 8.54 -0.30 5.85
C SER A 125 7.10 0.12 5.59
N LEU A 126 6.77 1.38 5.81
CA LEU A 126 5.45 1.93 5.55
C LEU A 126 5.11 1.89 4.04
N GLY A 127 6.06 2.24 3.18
CA GLY A 127 5.91 2.14 1.73
C GLY A 127 5.67 0.71 1.25
N HIS A 128 6.46 -0.25 1.75
CA HIS A 128 6.29 -1.67 1.45
C HIS A 128 4.93 -2.20 1.95
N LEU A 129 4.56 -1.89 3.20
CA LEU A 129 3.27 -2.30 3.77
C LEU A 129 2.09 -1.80 2.94
N TYR A 130 2.13 -0.51 2.56
CA TYR A 130 1.06 0.12 1.81
C TYR A 130 0.96 -0.45 0.39
N ARG A 131 2.09 -0.66 -0.29
CA ARG A 131 2.15 -1.30 -1.60
C ARG A 131 1.59 -2.71 -1.57
N ALA A 132 1.96 -3.49 -0.57
CA ALA A 132 1.45 -4.84 -0.35
C ALA A 132 -0.08 -4.86 -0.17
N TRP A 133 -0.60 -3.95 0.65
CA TRP A 133 -2.04 -3.83 0.88
C TRP A 133 -2.81 -3.49 -0.39
N GLN A 134 -2.33 -2.54 -1.17
CA GLN A 134 -3.01 -2.11 -2.40
C GLN A 134 -3.00 -3.21 -3.46
N HIS A 135 -1.89 -3.90 -3.67
CA HIS A 135 -1.87 -5.08 -4.55
C HIS A 135 -2.81 -6.19 -4.05
N PHE A 136 -2.89 -6.42 -2.74
CA PHE A 136 -3.83 -7.38 -2.18
C PHE A 136 -5.29 -6.99 -2.47
N CYS A 137 -5.64 -5.73 -2.42
CA CYS A 137 -6.98 -5.26 -2.78
C CYS A 137 -7.32 -5.62 -4.24
N VAL A 138 -6.36 -5.50 -5.16
CA VAL A 138 -6.53 -5.89 -6.57
C VAL A 138 -6.64 -7.41 -6.70
N VAL A 139 -5.69 -8.18 -6.15
CA VAL A 139 -5.70 -9.66 -6.23
C VAL A 139 -6.97 -10.24 -5.65
N ARG A 140 -7.39 -9.75 -4.48
CA ARG A 140 -8.59 -10.24 -3.79
C ARG A 140 -9.84 -10.08 -4.65
N LYS A 141 -9.92 -9.01 -5.44
CA LYS A 141 -11.10 -8.69 -6.22
C LYS A 141 -11.06 -9.25 -7.65
N PHE A 142 -9.90 -9.16 -8.30
CA PHE A 142 -9.78 -9.44 -9.74
C PHE A 142 -8.97 -10.72 -10.06
N GLY A 143 -8.28 -11.30 -9.09
CA GLY A 143 -7.39 -12.44 -9.32
C GLY A 143 -6.07 -12.02 -9.97
N ASP A 144 -5.83 -12.48 -11.19
CA ASP A 144 -4.61 -12.15 -11.94
C ASP A 144 -4.52 -10.65 -12.19
N CYS A 145 -3.35 -10.06 -11.89
CA CYS A 145 -3.11 -8.63 -12.01
C CYS A 145 -1.62 -8.35 -12.25
N TYR A 146 -1.20 -7.09 -12.22
CA TYR A 146 0.19 -6.73 -12.37
C TYR A 146 0.85 -6.52 -11.02
N TRP A 147 2.08 -7.04 -10.84
CA TRP A 147 2.96 -6.57 -9.80
C TRP A 147 3.71 -5.34 -10.31
N VAL A 148 3.60 -4.22 -9.60
CA VAL A 148 4.20 -2.95 -9.97
C VAL A 148 5.05 -2.47 -8.79
N ASP A 149 6.37 -2.53 -8.94
CA ASP A 149 7.35 -2.21 -7.89
C ASP A 149 8.09 -0.89 -8.09
N HIS A 150 7.74 -0.16 -9.14
CA HIS A 150 8.30 1.15 -9.48
C HIS A 150 7.23 2.07 -10.08
N SER A 151 7.56 3.36 -10.20
CA SER A 151 6.69 4.36 -10.85
C SER A 151 6.70 4.17 -12.36
N LEU A 152 5.64 3.57 -12.91
CA LEU A 152 5.53 3.31 -14.34
C LEU A 152 5.64 4.58 -15.18
N THR A 153 6.33 4.43 -16.31
CA THR A 153 6.45 5.40 -17.39
C THR A 153 5.82 4.84 -18.67
N THR A 154 5.76 5.62 -19.74
CA THR A 154 5.27 5.15 -21.06
C THR A 154 6.18 4.11 -21.71
N GLU A 155 7.39 3.88 -21.16
CA GLU A 155 8.35 2.91 -21.67
C GLU A 155 8.13 1.51 -21.09
N ASP A 156 7.35 1.38 -20.00
CA ASP A 156 7.03 0.12 -19.33
C ASP A 156 5.97 -0.68 -20.07
N THR A 157 6.18 -0.87 -21.37
CA THR A 157 5.21 -1.44 -22.32
C THR A 157 4.77 -2.85 -21.96
N ASP A 158 5.65 -3.64 -21.35
CA ASP A 158 5.37 -5.03 -20.96
C ASP A 158 4.34 -5.10 -19.82
N ILE A 159 4.35 -4.11 -18.93
CA ILE A 159 3.35 -4.00 -17.86
C ILE A 159 2.09 -3.31 -18.40
N LEU A 160 2.24 -2.22 -19.15
CA LEU A 160 1.11 -1.41 -19.63
C LEU A 160 0.22 -2.15 -20.63
N TYR A 161 0.80 -3.02 -21.46
CA TYR A 161 0.12 -3.68 -22.56
C TYR A 161 0.26 -5.21 -22.58
N GLY A 162 1.04 -5.76 -21.64
CA GLY A 162 1.26 -7.19 -21.52
C GLY A 162 0.10 -7.93 -20.87
N PRO A 163 0.17 -9.27 -20.79
CA PRO A 163 -0.81 -10.07 -20.08
C PRO A 163 -0.65 -9.89 -18.55
N ARG A 164 -1.76 -10.00 -17.82
CA ARG A 164 -1.74 -10.02 -16.36
C ARG A 164 -0.87 -11.16 -15.84
N GLN A 165 -0.15 -10.92 -14.78
CA GLN A 165 0.63 -11.93 -14.09
C GLN A 165 -0.30 -12.83 -13.26
N ASN A 166 0.12 -14.08 -13.09
CA ASN A 166 -0.60 -15.01 -12.24
C ASN A 166 -0.69 -14.47 -10.81
N ARG A 167 -1.88 -14.55 -10.23
CA ARG A 167 -2.15 -14.06 -8.87
C ARG A 167 -1.20 -14.62 -7.80
N ASN A 168 -0.78 -15.88 -7.95
CA ASN A 168 0.13 -16.50 -6.99
C ASN A 168 1.50 -15.80 -6.97
N THR A 169 2.01 -15.41 -8.14
CA THR A 169 3.26 -14.64 -8.24
C THR A 169 3.11 -13.28 -7.57
N VAL A 170 1.99 -12.60 -7.79
CA VAL A 170 1.72 -11.30 -7.15
C VAL A 170 1.62 -11.45 -5.62
N MET A 171 0.93 -12.49 -5.14
CA MET A 171 0.82 -12.78 -3.71
C MET A 171 2.18 -13.12 -3.07
N ASP A 172 3.08 -13.80 -3.80
CA ASP A 172 4.43 -14.07 -3.28
C ASP A 172 5.24 -12.77 -3.15
N ASN A 173 5.11 -11.82 -4.07
CA ASN A 173 5.72 -10.50 -3.96
C ASN A 173 5.10 -9.65 -2.83
N ILE A 174 3.77 -9.73 -2.64
CA ILE A 174 3.08 -9.13 -1.49
C ILE A 174 3.68 -9.66 -0.19
N LEU A 175 3.93 -10.97 -0.08
CA LEU A 175 4.53 -11.55 1.11
C LEU A 175 5.95 -11.03 1.37
N VAL A 176 6.75 -10.81 0.32
CA VAL A 176 8.08 -10.18 0.45
C VAL A 176 7.97 -8.78 1.04
N ASP A 177 7.07 -7.96 0.54
CA ASP A 177 6.83 -6.61 1.06
C ASP A 177 6.35 -6.63 2.52
N LEU A 178 5.43 -7.54 2.86
CA LEU A 178 4.94 -7.70 4.24
C LEU A 178 6.06 -8.13 5.19
N ASN A 179 6.94 -9.03 4.76
CA ASN A 179 8.09 -9.47 5.57
C ASN A 179 9.04 -8.29 5.80
N TYR A 180 9.36 -7.51 4.77
CA TYR A 180 10.17 -6.32 4.93
C TYR A 180 9.58 -5.36 5.98
N ALA A 181 8.26 -5.12 5.89
CA ALA A 181 7.57 -4.22 6.82
C ALA A 181 7.64 -4.71 8.27
N VAL A 182 7.36 -5.98 8.55
CA VAL A 182 7.39 -6.51 9.92
C VAL A 182 8.80 -6.58 10.49
N ASP A 183 9.81 -6.76 9.64
CA ASP A 183 11.20 -6.87 10.10
C ASP A 183 11.84 -5.51 10.42
N ASN A 184 11.33 -4.40 9.84
CA ASN A 184 12.02 -3.11 9.87
C ASN A 184 11.19 -1.95 10.47
N MET A 185 9.86 -2.09 10.65
CA MET A 185 9.00 -0.95 11.02
C MET A 185 9.19 -0.45 12.45
N GLY A 186 9.44 -1.34 13.40
CA GLY A 186 9.58 -0.99 14.83
C GLY A 186 8.25 -0.61 15.51
N GLU A 187 8.36 -0.16 16.76
CA GLU A 187 7.23 0.12 17.68
C GLU A 187 6.87 1.63 17.74
N LYS A 188 6.84 2.32 16.61
CA LYS A 188 6.54 3.77 16.61
C LYS A 188 5.15 4.03 17.24
N ASN A 189 5.12 4.98 18.18
CA ASN A 189 3.89 5.47 18.84
C ASN A 189 2.95 4.35 19.37
N ILE A 190 3.52 3.27 19.88
CA ILE A 190 2.74 2.13 20.38
C ILE A 190 1.76 2.54 21.50
N ASP A 191 2.18 3.42 22.39
CA ASP A 191 1.37 3.84 23.55
C ASP A 191 0.20 4.74 23.15
N SER A 192 0.38 5.60 22.15
CA SER A 192 -0.67 6.49 21.64
C SER A 192 -1.57 5.83 20.59
N ARG A 193 -1.13 4.72 20.00
CA ARG A 193 -1.84 4.00 18.93
C ARG A 193 -2.19 4.89 17.74
N THR A 194 -1.36 5.89 17.45
CA THR A 194 -1.63 6.91 16.42
C THR A 194 -0.80 6.75 15.16
N ALA A 195 0.04 5.71 15.06
CA ALA A 195 0.88 5.46 13.90
C ALA A 195 0.86 3.98 13.51
N TYR A 196 1.15 3.72 12.23
CA TYR A 196 1.53 2.38 11.82
C TYR A 196 2.77 1.96 12.61
N ASN A 197 2.78 0.72 13.04
CA ASN A 197 3.90 0.12 13.76
C ASN A 197 3.98 -1.37 13.42
N VAL A 198 4.97 -2.07 13.93
CA VAL A 198 5.18 -3.48 13.65
C VAL A 198 3.96 -4.35 13.94
N TYR A 199 3.16 -4.02 14.95
CA TYR A 199 1.97 -4.81 15.29
C TYR A 199 0.83 -4.62 14.29
N VAL A 200 0.69 -3.41 13.72
CA VAL A 200 -0.24 -3.17 12.61
C VAL A 200 0.22 -3.93 11.37
N ALA A 201 1.53 -3.91 11.07
CA ALA A 201 2.09 -4.68 9.96
C ALA A 201 1.88 -6.19 10.15
N GLN A 202 2.08 -6.72 11.37
CA GLN A 202 1.81 -8.12 11.71
C GLN A 202 0.32 -8.47 11.55
N ALA A 203 -0.59 -7.60 11.98
CA ALA A 203 -2.03 -7.82 11.84
C ALA A 203 -2.46 -7.89 10.35
N ILE A 204 -1.96 -6.96 9.53
CA ILE A 204 -2.20 -6.95 8.09
C ILE A 204 -1.60 -8.20 7.43
N LYS A 205 -0.36 -8.58 7.80
CA LYS A 205 0.28 -9.80 7.32
C LYS A 205 -0.54 -11.03 7.68
N ALA A 206 -0.99 -11.16 8.93
CA ALA A 206 -1.81 -12.27 9.38
C ALA A 206 -3.10 -12.38 8.57
N GLN A 207 -3.80 -11.27 8.33
CA GLN A 207 -5.02 -11.24 7.54
C GLN A 207 -4.79 -11.64 6.08
N ILE A 208 -3.80 -11.08 5.43
CA ILE A 208 -3.48 -11.36 4.02
C ILE A 208 -3.04 -12.82 3.83
N CYS A 209 -2.18 -13.31 4.72
CA CYS A 209 -1.69 -14.68 4.66
C CYS A 209 -2.77 -15.70 5.00
N LEU A 210 -3.68 -15.40 5.92
CA LEU A 210 -4.84 -16.24 6.19
C LEU A 210 -5.75 -16.36 4.97
N PHE A 211 -6.03 -15.23 4.30
CA PHE A 211 -6.80 -15.23 3.06
C PHE A 211 -6.14 -16.09 1.99
N GLU A 212 -4.85 -15.89 1.72
CA GLU A 212 -4.15 -16.65 0.68
C GLU A 212 -4.06 -18.13 1.00
N GLY A 213 -3.75 -18.49 2.25
CA GLY A 213 -3.66 -19.88 2.68
C GLY A 213 -4.99 -20.63 2.55
N THR A 214 -6.10 -19.99 2.93
CA THR A 214 -7.43 -20.56 2.76
C THR A 214 -7.85 -20.62 1.30
N TYR A 215 -7.53 -19.60 0.51
CA TYR A 215 -7.79 -19.60 -0.93
C TYR A 215 -7.01 -20.72 -1.64
N ALA A 216 -5.74 -20.88 -1.34
CA ALA A 216 -4.92 -21.96 -1.91
C ALA A 216 -5.50 -23.35 -1.59
N ARG A 217 -5.96 -23.56 -0.35
CA ARG A 217 -6.53 -24.85 0.07
C ARG A 217 -7.87 -25.13 -0.59
N TYR A 218 -8.81 -24.20 -0.51
CA TYR A 218 -10.19 -24.46 -0.87
C TYR A 218 -10.56 -24.15 -2.33
N HIS A 219 -9.78 -23.28 -3.00
CA HIS A 219 -10.05 -22.89 -4.38
C HIS A 219 -9.01 -23.37 -5.38
N GLN A 220 -7.77 -23.64 -4.94
CA GLN A 220 -6.72 -24.14 -5.82
C GLN A 220 -6.35 -25.60 -5.59
N GLY A 221 -6.75 -26.19 -4.45
CA GLY A 221 -6.31 -27.54 -4.07
C GLY A 221 -4.80 -27.65 -3.87
N ASN A 222 -4.14 -26.56 -3.50
CA ASN A 222 -2.70 -26.46 -3.32
C ASN A 222 -2.34 -26.45 -1.83
N ASP A 223 -2.20 -27.62 -1.24
CA ASP A 223 -1.94 -27.79 0.19
C ASP A 223 -0.55 -27.27 0.61
N GLU A 224 0.47 -27.38 -0.25
CA GLU A 224 1.82 -26.87 0.04
C GLU A 224 1.79 -25.34 0.19
N ARG A 225 1.18 -24.65 -0.77
CA ARG A 225 1.00 -23.20 -0.72
C ARG A 225 0.13 -22.80 0.47
N ALA A 226 -0.93 -23.53 0.73
CA ALA A 226 -1.81 -23.31 1.86
C ALA A 226 -1.06 -23.35 3.19
N GLU A 227 -0.26 -24.40 3.41
CA GLU A 227 0.53 -24.55 4.64
C GLU A 227 1.53 -23.41 4.81
N LYS A 228 2.27 -23.04 3.76
CA LYS A 228 3.19 -21.91 3.78
C LYS A 228 2.51 -20.64 4.29
N TYR A 229 1.39 -20.25 3.68
CA TYR A 229 0.72 -19.01 4.03
C TYR A 229 -0.02 -19.07 5.37
N LEU A 230 -0.61 -20.19 5.74
CA LEU A 230 -1.23 -20.37 7.06
C LEU A 230 -0.20 -20.31 8.18
N GLN A 231 1.01 -20.83 7.95
CA GLN A 231 2.10 -20.72 8.93
C GLN A 231 2.58 -19.26 9.06
N GLU A 232 2.68 -18.51 7.96
CA GLU A 232 2.99 -17.07 8.01
C GLU A 232 1.91 -16.29 8.78
N ALA A 233 0.63 -16.59 8.54
CA ALA A 233 -0.48 -15.97 9.25
C ALA A 233 -0.42 -16.26 10.76
N LYS A 234 -0.19 -17.52 11.11
CA LYS A 234 -0.04 -17.97 12.51
C LYS A 234 1.13 -17.24 13.20
N THR A 235 2.30 -17.23 12.58
CA THR A 235 3.50 -16.59 13.13
C THR A 235 3.27 -15.10 13.37
N ALA A 236 2.64 -14.41 12.42
CA ALA A 236 2.31 -12.99 12.55
C ALA A 236 1.31 -12.72 13.69
N ALA A 237 0.28 -13.54 13.83
CA ALA A 237 -0.69 -13.42 14.91
C ALA A 237 -0.05 -13.72 16.29
N GLU A 238 0.76 -14.77 16.38
CA GLU A 238 1.48 -15.13 17.61
C GLU A 238 2.47 -14.03 18.05
N ALA A 239 3.10 -13.33 17.10
CA ALA A 239 3.98 -12.21 17.43
C ALA A 239 3.23 -11.08 18.15
N ILE A 240 1.99 -10.79 17.76
CA ILE A 240 1.14 -9.81 18.47
C ILE A 240 0.73 -10.32 19.85
N ILE A 241 0.21 -11.55 19.92
CA ILE A 241 -0.28 -12.16 21.17
C ILE A 241 0.83 -12.24 22.20
N ASN A 242 2.00 -12.74 21.79
CA ASN A 242 3.15 -12.97 22.68
C ASN A 242 3.89 -11.68 23.05
N SER A 243 3.59 -10.56 22.39
CA SER A 243 4.21 -9.26 22.71
C SER A 243 3.80 -8.75 24.10
N GLY A 244 2.65 -9.18 24.62
CA GLY A 244 2.08 -8.69 25.87
C GLY A 244 1.63 -7.22 25.84
N LYS A 245 1.60 -6.60 24.64
CA LYS A 245 1.20 -5.19 24.45
C LYS A 245 -0.31 -5.01 24.30
N PHE A 246 -1.03 -6.08 24.04
CA PHE A 246 -2.46 -6.07 23.78
C PHE A 246 -3.14 -7.13 24.64
N GLU A 247 -4.33 -6.81 25.13
CA GLU A 247 -5.17 -7.72 25.89
C GLU A 247 -6.62 -7.61 25.43
N LEU A 248 -7.38 -8.69 25.57
CA LEU A 248 -8.82 -8.64 25.38
C LEU A 248 -9.47 -8.17 26.68
N THR A 249 -10.36 -7.20 26.60
CA THR A 249 -11.14 -6.76 27.77
C THR A 249 -12.00 -7.92 28.27
N PRO A 250 -11.83 -8.37 29.52
CA PRO A 250 -12.55 -9.51 30.06
C PRO A 250 -14.02 -9.20 30.38
N GLY A 251 -14.83 -10.27 30.47
CA GLY A 251 -16.20 -10.19 30.93
C GLY A 251 -17.26 -10.03 29.84
N ALA A 252 -18.53 -10.01 30.26
CA ALA A 252 -19.67 -9.94 29.34
C ALA A 252 -19.71 -8.65 28.50
N GLU A 253 -19.16 -7.57 29.03
CA GLU A 253 -19.06 -6.26 28.35
C GLU A 253 -17.77 -6.13 27.50
N GLY A 254 -16.88 -7.12 27.55
CA GLY A 254 -15.56 -7.04 26.90
C GLY A 254 -15.63 -6.82 25.40
N TYR A 255 -16.54 -7.50 24.71
CA TYR A 255 -16.77 -7.31 23.29
C TYR A 255 -17.13 -5.86 22.97
N ARG A 256 -18.10 -5.30 23.70
CA ARG A 256 -18.54 -3.91 23.54
C ARG A 256 -17.44 -2.90 23.89
N ALA A 257 -16.70 -3.15 24.95
CA ALA A 257 -15.62 -2.27 25.38
C ALA A 257 -14.48 -2.21 24.36
N ASN A 258 -14.12 -3.34 23.74
CA ASN A 258 -13.09 -3.38 22.69
C ASN A 258 -13.46 -2.60 21.43
N TYR A 259 -14.74 -2.34 21.17
CA TYR A 259 -15.20 -1.51 20.05
C TYR A 259 -15.40 -0.03 20.42
N ASN A 260 -15.41 0.30 21.69
CA ASN A 260 -15.68 1.67 22.17
C ASN A 260 -14.44 2.35 22.81
N SER A 261 -13.29 1.68 22.82
CA SER A 261 -12.03 2.17 23.40
C SER A 261 -11.20 3.03 22.44
#